data_cc1a4fb89d2be0fecdde428fdda04f33
#
_entry.id   cc1a4fb89d2be0fecdde428fdda04f33
#
_cell.length_a   1.000
_cell.length_b   1.000
_cell.length_c   1.000
_cell.angle_alpha   90.00
_cell.angle_beta   90.00
_cell.angle_gamma   90.00
#
_symmetry.space_group_name_H-M   'P 1'
#
loop_
_entity.id
_entity.type
_entity.pdbx_description
1 polymer ?
#
loop_
_entity_poly.entity_id
_entity_poly.type
_entity_poly.pdbx_seq_one_letter_code
_entity_poly.pdbx_strand_id
1 'polypeptide(L)'
;MKKLIASLCALSMLLCMVGFDGAESVSDQEAADAVAEMIDAIYVQSRTEETDAQCAAAKEAWDALTDAQKELVEGEEASPDYFGLDTGDASLDDPRNADDIGEKEILVVSFGTSYNDSRVADIKGIEDAIQAAFPDWSVRRAFTAQIIINHVQARDGEFIDNVDQALQRAVDNGVKQLVVQPTHLMHGAEYDELMESVNAFADKFEAVAVAEPLLGEVGNDATVINEDKAAVAEAIVSAALAETDYATMEDAANDGTAFVFMGHGTAHVAKVTYSQMQTQMNTLGYNNVFIGTVEGEPEETACENVIEAVSAAGYKNVVLRPLMVVAGDHANNDMAGDEEDSWKTMFLDSGVFDSVDCQIAGLGSIKAVENLYVAHTQAAMDTLSK
;
A
#
# COMPACT_ATOMS: atom_id res chain seq x y z
N MET A 1 0.19 28.56 12.08
CA MET A 1 -1.14 29.00 12.51
C MET A 1 -1.63 30.28 11.81
N LYS A 2 -0.96 31.45 11.92
CA LYS A 2 -1.47 32.68 11.27
C LYS A 2 -1.44 32.71 9.74
N LYS A 3 -0.58 31.96 9.07
CA LYS A 3 -0.50 31.89 7.60
C LYS A 3 -1.54 30.97 6.98
N LEU A 4 -1.85 29.80 7.60
CA LEU A 4 -2.87 28.88 7.12
C LEU A 4 -4.29 29.45 7.19
N ILE A 5 -4.59 30.17 8.28
CA ILE A 5 -5.90 30.83 8.46
C ILE A 5 -6.10 31.95 7.41
N ALA A 6 -5.02 32.61 6.98
CA ALA A 6 -5.10 33.63 5.94
C ALA A 6 -5.36 33.00 4.55
N SER A 7 -4.83 31.81 4.25
CA SER A 7 -5.07 31.10 2.99
C SER A 7 -6.51 30.57 2.90
N LEU A 8 -7.03 29.98 3.96
CA LEU A 8 -8.43 29.52 4.01
C LEU A 8 -9.45 30.67 3.90
N CYS A 9 -9.16 31.81 4.54
CA CYS A 9 -9.99 33.01 4.41
C CYS A 9 -9.92 33.66 3.01
N ALA A 10 -8.77 33.56 2.33
CA ALA A 10 -8.62 34.10 0.98
C ALA A 10 -9.44 33.30 -0.04
N LEU A 11 -9.50 31.97 0.11
CA LEU A 11 -10.23 31.11 -0.82
C LEU A 11 -11.74 31.14 -0.59
N SER A 12 -12.21 31.26 0.66
CA SER A 12 -13.65 31.48 0.94
C SER A 12 -14.15 32.84 0.40
N MET A 13 -13.25 33.83 0.27
CA MET A 13 -13.54 35.08 -0.42
C MET A 13 -13.53 34.94 -1.95
N LEU A 14 -12.72 34.01 -2.51
CA LEU A 14 -12.65 33.76 -3.94
C LEU A 14 -13.93 33.08 -4.47
N LEU A 15 -14.48 32.12 -3.74
CA LEU A 15 -15.75 31.46 -4.09
C LEU A 15 -16.97 32.41 -4.01
N CYS A 16 -16.93 33.47 -3.19
CA CYS A 16 -18.00 34.47 -3.09
C CYS A 16 -17.91 35.56 -4.13
N MET A 17 -16.85 35.67 -4.95
CA MET A 17 -16.66 36.77 -5.91
C MET A 17 -17.12 36.49 -7.34
N VAL A 18 -17.71 35.34 -7.63
CA VAL A 18 -18.25 35.00 -8.96
C VAL A 18 -19.56 35.78 -9.29
N GLY A 19 -19.89 36.84 -8.57
CA GLY A 19 -21.12 37.56 -8.74
C GLY A 19 -21.08 39.10 -8.69
N PHE A 20 -19.90 39.74 -8.79
CA PHE A 20 -19.86 41.21 -8.81
C PHE A 20 -18.91 41.75 -9.91
N ASP A 21 -19.46 42.51 -10.83
CA ASP A 21 -18.77 43.29 -11.85
C ASP A 21 -17.72 44.21 -11.21
N GLY A 22 -16.42 43.88 -11.42
CA GLY A 22 -15.31 44.75 -11.03
C GLY A 22 -14.18 44.10 -10.22
N ALA A 23 -14.24 42.79 -9.93
CA ALA A 23 -13.11 42.07 -9.38
C ALA A 23 -12.11 41.71 -10.51
N GLU A 24 -10.83 41.90 -10.29
CA GLU A 24 -9.78 41.36 -11.20
C GLU A 24 -10.01 39.85 -11.30
N SER A 25 -10.13 39.32 -12.51
CA SER A 25 -10.22 37.87 -12.73
C SER A 25 -8.90 37.23 -12.30
N VAL A 26 -8.99 36.28 -11.37
CA VAL A 26 -7.85 35.43 -11.00
C VAL A 26 -7.40 34.73 -12.28
N SER A 27 -6.10 34.73 -12.56
CA SER A 27 -5.56 34.01 -13.71
C SER A 27 -5.75 32.49 -13.54
N ASP A 28 -5.82 31.76 -14.66
CA ASP A 28 -5.97 30.29 -14.62
C ASP A 28 -4.85 29.64 -13.82
N GLN A 29 -3.62 30.17 -13.91
CA GLN A 29 -2.49 29.70 -13.15
C GLN A 29 -2.65 29.96 -11.64
N GLU A 30 -3.08 31.16 -11.24
CA GLU A 30 -3.31 31.47 -9.81
C GLU A 30 -4.40 30.59 -9.19
N ALA A 31 -5.43 30.23 -9.97
CA ALA A 31 -6.46 29.32 -9.51
C ALA A 31 -5.91 27.89 -9.33
N ALA A 32 -5.11 27.42 -10.27
CA ALA A 32 -4.45 26.12 -10.20
C ALA A 32 -3.45 26.04 -9.03
N ASP A 33 -2.61 27.07 -8.85
CA ASP A 33 -1.63 27.16 -7.78
C ASP A 33 -2.29 27.12 -6.40
N ALA A 34 -3.44 27.80 -6.23
CA ALA A 34 -4.18 27.77 -4.97
C ALA A 34 -4.71 26.38 -4.63
N VAL A 35 -5.14 25.62 -5.63
CA VAL A 35 -5.58 24.21 -5.44
C VAL A 35 -4.40 23.30 -5.18
N ALA A 36 -3.28 23.51 -5.85
CA ALA A 36 -2.05 22.75 -5.60
C ALA A 36 -1.58 22.91 -4.14
N GLU A 37 -1.56 24.13 -3.59
CA GLU A 37 -1.25 24.38 -2.17
C GLU A 37 -2.20 23.64 -1.23
N MET A 38 -3.48 23.49 -1.57
CA MET A 38 -4.45 22.78 -0.75
C MET A 38 -4.23 21.25 -0.81
N ILE A 39 -3.89 20.72 -1.97
CA ILE A 39 -3.54 19.30 -2.14
C ILE A 39 -2.26 18.99 -1.35
N ASP A 40 -1.21 19.79 -1.50
CA ASP A 40 0.05 19.60 -0.76
C ASP A 40 -0.18 19.68 0.77
N ALA A 41 -1.11 20.51 1.22
CA ALA A 41 -1.46 20.62 2.64
C ALA A 41 -2.16 19.38 3.23
N ILE A 42 -2.80 18.55 2.41
CA ILE A 42 -3.39 17.27 2.84
C ILE A 42 -2.48 16.06 2.58
N TYR A 43 -1.38 16.24 1.87
CA TYR A 43 -0.35 15.22 1.66
C TYR A 43 0.59 15.17 2.86
N VAL A 44 0.07 14.76 4.01
CA VAL A 44 0.79 14.77 5.29
C VAL A 44 0.52 13.49 6.09
N GLN A 45 1.52 13.04 6.86
CA GLN A 45 1.42 11.80 7.65
C GLN A 45 0.73 12.00 9.01
N SER A 46 0.44 13.22 9.40
CA SER A 46 -0.21 13.49 10.69
C SER A 46 -1.64 14.01 10.51
N ARG A 47 -2.55 13.52 11.36
CA ARG A 47 -3.92 14.00 11.42
C ARG A 47 -4.06 15.09 12.48
N THR A 48 -4.84 16.13 12.16
CA THR A 48 -5.22 17.22 13.08
C THR A 48 -6.74 17.37 13.12
N GLU A 49 -7.25 18.26 13.96
CA GLU A 49 -8.68 18.60 14.00
C GLU A 49 -9.19 19.27 12.71
N GLU A 50 -8.27 19.88 11.93
CA GLU A 50 -8.59 20.54 10.67
C GLU A 50 -8.58 19.60 9.46
N THR A 51 -8.06 18.39 9.58
CA THR A 51 -7.84 17.47 8.44
C THR A 51 -9.11 17.22 7.62
N ASP A 52 -10.25 16.95 8.28
CA ASP A 52 -11.51 16.68 7.55
C ASP A 52 -11.98 17.90 6.75
N ALA A 53 -11.85 19.09 7.34
CA ALA A 53 -12.21 20.32 6.66
C ALA A 53 -11.25 20.65 5.50
N GLN A 54 -9.96 20.36 5.66
CA GLN A 54 -8.96 20.55 4.63
C GLN A 54 -9.17 19.61 3.44
N CYS A 55 -9.47 18.33 3.69
CA CYS A 55 -9.81 17.37 2.64
C CYS A 55 -11.04 17.81 1.83
N ALA A 56 -12.11 18.22 2.52
CA ALA A 56 -13.33 18.69 1.86
C ALA A 56 -13.07 19.97 1.04
N ALA A 57 -12.33 20.93 1.59
CA ALA A 57 -12.00 22.17 0.91
C ALA A 57 -11.11 21.97 -0.32
N ALA A 58 -10.13 21.08 -0.27
CA ALA A 58 -9.26 20.76 -1.40
C ALA A 58 -10.10 20.18 -2.57
N LYS A 59 -11.00 19.25 -2.28
CA LYS A 59 -11.88 18.67 -3.31
C LYS A 59 -12.88 19.68 -3.89
N GLU A 60 -13.50 20.50 -3.05
CA GLU A 60 -14.40 21.56 -3.50
C GLU A 60 -13.70 22.56 -4.43
N ALA A 61 -12.48 22.96 -4.06
CA ALA A 61 -11.66 23.86 -4.86
C ALA A 61 -11.26 23.23 -6.21
N TRP A 62 -10.86 21.95 -6.20
CA TRP A 62 -10.59 21.20 -7.42
C TRP A 62 -11.79 21.09 -8.34
N ASP A 63 -12.97 20.78 -7.80
CA ASP A 63 -14.21 20.66 -8.57
C ASP A 63 -14.66 21.98 -9.19
N ALA A 64 -14.26 23.11 -8.60
CA ALA A 64 -14.53 24.44 -9.13
C ALA A 64 -13.62 24.84 -10.31
N LEU A 65 -12.49 24.15 -10.51
CA LEU A 65 -11.59 24.41 -11.64
C LEU A 65 -12.20 23.93 -12.96
N THR A 66 -11.93 24.68 -14.04
CA THR A 66 -12.15 24.21 -15.41
C THR A 66 -11.13 23.11 -15.76
N ASP A 67 -11.41 22.31 -16.80
CA ASP A 67 -10.49 21.27 -17.25
C ASP A 67 -9.10 21.85 -17.63
N ALA A 68 -9.09 23.03 -18.26
CA ALA A 68 -7.83 23.72 -18.60
C ALA A 68 -7.04 24.18 -17.36
N GLN A 69 -7.71 24.55 -16.27
CA GLN A 69 -7.07 24.93 -15.01
C GLN A 69 -6.53 23.69 -14.29
N LYS A 70 -7.24 22.54 -14.34
CA LYS A 70 -6.79 21.28 -13.74
C LYS A 70 -5.47 20.80 -14.35
N GLU A 71 -5.30 20.98 -15.66
CA GLU A 71 -4.02 20.66 -16.35
C GLU A 71 -2.83 21.53 -15.91
N LEU A 72 -3.09 22.66 -15.23
CA LEU A 72 -2.08 23.57 -14.71
C LEU A 72 -1.74 23.30 -13.22
N VAL A 73 -2.43 22.36 -12.57
CA VAL A 73 -2.18 22.05 -11.16
C VAL A 73 -0.82 21.37 -11.04
N GLU A 74 0.12 22.03 -10.39
CA GLU A 74 1.46 21.54 -10.15
C GLU A 74 1.93 22.03 -8.78
N GLY A 75 2.34 21.12 -7.89
CA GLY A 75 2.82 21.41 -6.54
C GLY A 75 3.96 20.49 -6.17
N GLU A 76 4.24 20.35 -4.88
CA GLU A 76 5.23 19.40 -4.37
C GLU A 76 4.74 17.96 -4.61
N GLU A 77 3.46 17.70 -4.32
CA GLU A 77 2.78 16.41 -4.50
C GLU A 77 1.51 16.55 -5.35
N ALA A 78 1.05 17.78 -5.55
CA ALA A 78 -0.13 18.05 -6.35
C ALA A 78 0.17 17.89 -7.85
N SER A 79 -0.76 17.25 -8.56
CA SER A 79 -0.68 17.04 -10.01
C SER A 79 -2.07 17.13 -10.64
N PRO A 80 -2.16 17.27 -11.98
CA PRO A 80 -3.43 17.21 -12.70
C PRO A 80 -4.21 15.91 -12.46
N ASP A 81 -3.52 14.83 -12.14
CA ASP A 81 -4.09 13.50 -11.95
C ASP A 81 -4.48 13.19 -10.50
N TYR A 82 -4.14 14.06 -9.54
CA TYR A 82 -4.36 13.76 -8.12
C TYR A 82 -5.78 13.30 -7.79
N PHE A 83 -6.80 14.00 -8.27
CA PHE A 83 -8.21 13.62 -8.11
C PHE A 83 -8.86 13.01 -9.34
N GLY A 84 -8.20 13.05 -10.48
CA GLY A 84 -8.78 12.70 -11.78
C GLY A 84 -8.50 11.30 -12.26
N LEU A 85 -7.57 10.57 -11.64
CA LEU A 85 -7.22 9.21 -12.04
C LEU A 85 -8.34 8.25 -11.65
N ASP A 86 -8.89 7.57 -12.66
CA ASP A 86 -9.82 6.48 -12.44
C ASP A 86 -9.04 5.20 -12.11
N THR A 87 -9.16 4.75 -10.88
CA THR A 87 -8.52 3.53 -10.39
C THR A 87 -9.53 2.47 -9.97
N GLY A 88 -10.72 2.50 -10.56
CA GLY A 88 -11.81 1.59 -10.23
C GLY A 88 -12.95 2.25 -9.46
N ASP A 89 -13.89 1.43 -8.99
CA ASP A 89 -15.13 1.87 -8.35
C ASP A 89 -14.99 1.83 -6.81
N ALA A 90 -14.88 3.01 -6.18
CA ALA A 90 -14.78 3.15 -4.73
C ALA A 90 -15.98 2.54 -3.98
N SER A 91 -17.16 2.47 -4.61
CA SER A 91 -18.37 1.92 -3.97
C SER A 91 -18.32 0.41 -3.73
N LEU A 92 -17.36 -0.29 -4.32
CA LEU A 92 -17.13 -1.73 -4.10
C LEU A 92 -16.34 -2.01 -2.83
N ASP A 93 -15.75 -0.98 -2.22
CA ASP A 93 -15.01 -1.09 -0.97
C ASP A 93 -15.92 -0.90 0.26
N ASP A 94 -15.42 -1.29 1.42
CA ASP A 94 -16.04 -1.09 2.73
C ASP A 94 -14.97 -0.55 3.68
N PRO A 95 -15.12 0.66 4.23
CA PRO A 95 -14.14 1.24 5.16
C PRO A 95 -14.05 0.48 6.48
N ARG A 96 -14.96 -0.44 6.76
CA ARG A 96 -14.99 -1.31 7.95
C ARG A 96 -14.79 -0.53 9.26
N ASN A 97 -15.50 0.59 9.40
CA ASN A 97 -15.45 1.47 10.57
C ASN A 97 -16.80 1.57 11.31
N ALA A 98 -17.67 0.55 11.18
CA ALA A 98 -18.98 0.52 11.82
C ALA A 98 -18.84 0.50 13.36
N ASP A 99 -19.82 1.06 14.05
CA ASP A 99 -19.94 1.03 15.51
C ASP A 99 -20.87 -0.12 15.97
N ASP A 100 -20.99 -0.32 17.28
CA ASP A 100 -21.87 -1.35 17.88
C ASP A 100 -21.57 -2.79 17.42
N ILE A 101 -20.29 -3.12 17.31
CA ILE A 101 -19.78 -4.37 16.71
C ILE A 101 -19.65 -5.55 17.70
N GLY A 102 -19.97 -5.36 18.98
CA GLY A 102 -19.80 -6.37 20.02
C GLY A 102 -18.45 -6.28 20.74
N GLU A 103 -18.13 -7.35 21.50
CA GLU A 103 -17.00 -7.36 22.44
C GLU A 103 -15.71 -7.96 21.86
N LYS A 104 -15.75 -8.49 20.63
CA LYS A 104 -14.62 -9.16 19.98
C LYS A 104 -14.33 -8.53 18.62
N GLU A 105 -13.10 -8.07 18.44
CA GLU A 105 -12.69 -7.40 17.22
C GLU A 105 -11.37 -7.95 16.68
N ILE A 106 -11.30 -8.11 15.37
CA ILE A 106 -10.05 -8.23 14.62
C ILE A 106 -9.85 -6.92 13.88
N LEU A 107 -8.81 -6.18 14.25
CA LEU A 107 -8.39 -4.97 13.57
C LEU A 107 -7.33 -5.34 12.52
N VAL A 108 -7.70 -5.27 11.25
CA VAL A 108 -6.77 -5.46 10.12
C VAL A 108 -6.11 -4.13 9.83
N VAL A 109 -4.78 -4.08 9.93
CA VAL A 109 -3.99 -2.86 9.75
C VAL A 109 -3.14 -2.98 8.50
N SER A 110 -3.38 -2.12 7.54
CA SER A 110 -2.67 -2.05 6.27
C SER A 110 -1.99 -0.69 6.09
N PHE A 111 -0.95 -0.62 5.26
CA PHE A 111 -0.41 0.67 4.81
C PHE A 111 -1.52 1.49 4.14
N GLY A 112 -2.27 0.85 3.26
CA GLY A 112 -3.34 1.44 2.49
C GLY A 112 -2.97 1.68 1.03
N THR A 113 -3.95 2.04 0.24
CA THR A 113 -3.78 2.50 -1.14
C THR A 113 -4.93 3.41 -1.55
N SER A 114 -4.65 4.41 -2.36
CA SER A 114 -5.65 5.26 -3.01
C SER A 114 -6.23 4.62 -4.29
N TYR A 115 -5.63 3.57 -4.81
CA TYR A 115 -6.13 2.82 -5.97
C TYR A 115 -7.31 1.95 -5.55
N ASN A 116 -8.52 2.29 -6.02
CA ASN A 116 -9.77 1.66 -5.59
C ASN A 116 -9.83 0.16 -5.93
N ASP A 117 -9.45 -0.21 -7.13
CA ASP A 117 -9.40 -1.61 -7.58
C ASP A 117 -8.39 -2.45 -6.79
N SER A 118 -7.20 -1.94 -6.54
CA SER A 118 -6.21 -2.61 -5.69
C SER A 118 -6.66 -2.70 -4.25
N ARG A 119 -7.33 -1.66 -3.71
CA ARG A 119 -7.88 -1.70 -2.34
C ARG A 119 -8.91 -2.80 -2.18
N VAL A 120 -9.79 -2.96 -3.18
CA VAL A 120 -10.80 -4.04 -3.20
C VAL A 120 -10.15 -5.41 -3.40
N ALA A 121 -9.22 -5.55 -4.34
CA ALA A 121 -8.61 -6.84 -4.64
C ALA A 121 -7.68 -7.32 -3.52
N ASP A 122 -6.81 -6.46 -3.04
CA ASP A 122 -5.70 -6.83 -2.16
C ASP A 122 -6.06 -6.70 -0.68
N ILE A 123 -6.60 -5.55 -0.25
CA ILE A 123 -6.88 -5.29 1.18
C ILE A 123 -8.21 -5.93 1.58
N LYS A 124 -9.30 -5.60 0.88
CA LYS A 124 -10.63 -6.16 1.16
C LYS A 124 -10.63 -7.68 0.98
N GLY A 125 -9.87 -8.24 0.04
CA GLY A 125 -9.70 -9.67 -0.13
C GLY A 125 -9.20 -10.38 1.13
N ILE A 126 -8.16 -9.83 1.78
CA ILE A 126 -7.64 -10.32 3.06
C ILE A 126 -8.69 -10.18 4.17
N GLU A 127 -9.31 -9.00 4.29
CA GLU A 127 -10.33 -8.73 5.31
C GLU A 127 -11.54 -9.65 5.19
N ASP A 128 -12.02 -9.89 3.97
CA ASP A 128 -13.13 -10.80 3.69
C ASP A 128 -12.77 -12.26 4.03
N ALA A 129 -11.55 -12.68 3.74
CA ALA A 129 -11.06 -14.01 4.10
C ALA A 129 -11.00 -14.19 5.62
N ILE A 130 -10.53 -13.20 6.37
CA ILE A 130 -10.50 -13.19 7.83
C ILE A 130 -11.92 -13.20 8.39
N GLN A 131 -12.82 -12.35 7.87
CA GLN A 131 -14.22 -12.31 8.31
C GLN A 131 -14.94 -13.64 8.06
N ALA A 132 -14.69 -14.29 6.93
CA ALA A 132 -15.27 -15.59 6.62
C ALA A 132 -14.75 -16.70 7.55
N ALA A 133 -13.48 -16.64 7.95
CA ALA A 133 -12.87 -17.60 8.86
C ALA A 133 -13.33 -17.40 10.32
N PHE A 134 -13.63 -16.18 10.73
CA PHE A 134 -13.99 -15.81 12.10
C PHE A 134 -15.32 -15.06 12.17
N PRO A 135 -16.45 -15.72 11.85
CA PRO A 135 -17.76 -15.06 11.75
C PRO A 135 -18.30 -14.49 13.08
N ASP A 136 -17.78 -14.97 14.22
CA ASP A 136 -18.15 -14.48 15.56
C ASP A 136 -17.32 -13.27 16.03
N TRP A 137 -16.42 -12.79 15.19
CA TRP A 137 -15.59 -11.61 15.41
C TRP A 137 -15.98 -10.51 14.42
N SER A 138 -15.94 -9.26 14.84
CA SER A 138 -16.08 -8.14 13.93
C SER A 138 -14.73 -7.80 13.33
N VAL A 139 -14.65 -7.72 12.00
CA VAL A 139 -13.44 -7.31 11.28
C VAL A 139 -13.52 -5.83 10.97
N ARG A 140 -12.52 -5.08 11.41
CA ARG A 140 -12.38 -3.63 11.22
C ARG A 140 -11.08 -3.33 10.49
N ARG A 141 -11.01 -2.14 9.89
CA ARG A 141 -9.85 -1.67 9.11
C ARG A 141 -9.18 -0.47 9.79
N ALA A 142 -7.86 -0.41 9.70
CA ALA A 142 -7.10 0.82 9.84
C ALA A 142 -6.02 0.90 8.77
N PHE A 143 -5.67 2.14 8.37
CA PHE A 143 -4.50 2.41 7.55
C PHE A 143 -3.42 3.13 8.36
N THR A 144 -2.15 2.85 8.04
CA THR A 144 -1.00 3.54 8.65
C THR A 144 -0.63 4.82 7.90
N ALA A 145 -0.85 4.88 6.59
CA ALA A 145 -0.50 6.03 5.75
C ALA A 145 -1.60 7.10 5.77
N GLN A 146 -1.41 8.16 6.58
CA GLN A 146 -2.37 9.27 6.67
C GLN A 146 -2.55 9.99 5.33
N ILE A 147 -1.50 10.11 4.53
CA ILE A 147 -1.58 10.70 3.17
C ILE A 147 -2.60 9.98 2.30
N ILE A 148 -2.65 8.65 2.37
CA ILE A 148 -3.61 7.82 1.63
C ILE A 148 -5.01 8.00 2.18
N ILE A 149 -5.17 8.01 3.51
CA ILE A 149 -6.47 8.26 4.15
C ILE A 149 -7.03 9.60 3.69
N ASN A 150 -6.21 10.65 3.71
CA ASN A 150 -6.62 11.99 3.29
C ASN A 150 -7.00 12.04 1.81
N HIS A 151 -6.25 11.36 0.96
CA HIS A 151 -6.53 11.28 -0.49
C HIS A 151 -7.88 10.61 -0.76
N VAL A 152 -8.10 9.42 -0.18
CA VAL A 152 -9.36 8.67 -0.34
C VAL A 152 -10.55 9.47 0.23
N GLN A 153 -10.37 10.09 1.39
CA GLN A 153 -11.39 10.93 2.00
C GLN A 153 -11.74 12.14 1.12
N ALA A 154 -10.74 12.84 0.60
CA ALA A 154 -10.94 14.01 -0.23
C ALA A 154 -11.59 13.65 -1.57
N ARG A 155 -11.09 12.62 -2.26
CA ARG A 155 -11.55 12.23 -3.59
C ARG A 155 -12.90 11.54 -3.58
N ASP A 156 -13.08 10.56 -2.68
CA ASP A 156 -14.23 9.64 -2.71
C ASP A 156 -15.23 9.89 -1.57
N GLY A 157 -14.88 10.73 -0.57
CA GLY A 157 -15.69 10.96 0.62
C GLY A 157 -15.76 9.73 1.55
N GLU A 158 -14.83 8.80 1.42
CA GLU A 158 -14.75 7.58 2.22
C GLU A 158 -13.83 7.80 3.42
N PHE A 159 -14.35 7.54 4.63
CA PHE A 159 -13.62 7.74 5.88
C PHE A 159 -13.00 6.44 6.35
N ILE A 160 -11.67 6.36 6.25
CA ILE A 160 -10.88 5.23 6.76
C ILE A 160 -10.18 5.68 8.04
N ASP A 161 -10.29 4.88 9.11
CA ASP A 161 -9.61 5.17 10.37
C ASP A 161 -8.10 4.98 10.21
N ASN A 162 -7.30 5.88 10.80
CA ASN A 162 -5.91 5.55 11.09
C ASN A 162 -5.83 4.64 12.34
N VAL A 163 -4.64 4.17 12.68
CA VAL A 163 -4.47 3.21 13.78
C VAL A 163 -5.02 3.73 15.11
N ASP A 164 -4.71 4.98 15.47
CA ASP A 164 -5.17 5.57 16.74
C ASP A 164 -6.68 5.76 16.76
N GLN A 165 -7.28 6.19 15.64
CA GLN A 165 -8.72 6.30 15.51
C GLN A 165 -9.42 4.94 15.65
N ALA A 166 -8.89 3.91 14.99
CA ALA A 166 -9.45 2.56 15.05
C ALA A 166 -9.35 1.96 16.46
N LEU A 167 -8.21 2.14 17.14
CA LEU A 167 -8.03 1.69 18.52
C LEU A 167 -8.97 2.44 19.48
N GLN A 168 -9.12 3.77 19.33
CA GLN A 168 -10.07 4.54 20.13
C GLN A 168 -11.50 4.11 19.87
N ARG A 169 -11.87 3.87 18.60
CA ARG A 169 -13.20 3.37 18.23
C ARG A 169 -13.47 1.99 18.85
N ALA A 170 -12.48 1.10 18.90
CA ALA A 170 -12.62 -0.20 19.58
C ALA A 170 -12.90 -0.01 21.09
N VAL A 171 -12.21 0.92 21.74
CA VAL A 171 -12.48 1.28 23.15
C VAL A 171 -13.90 1.81 23.31
N ASP A 172 -14.33 2.75 22.48
CA ASP A 172 -15.65 3.37 22.52
C ASP A 172 -16.78 2.36 22.25
N ASN A 173 -16.53 1.36 21.42
CA ASN A 173 -17.44 0.25 21.14
C ASN A 173 -17.50 -0.80 22.27
N GLY A 174 -16.67 -0.69 23.30
CA GLY A 174 -16.62 -1.61 24.42
C GLY A 174 -16.03 -2.98 24.06
N VAL A 175 -15.11 -3.02 23.08
CA VAL A 175 -14.35 -4.22 22.74
C VAL A 175 -13.54 -4.68 23.95
N LYS A 176 -13.62 -5.98 24.26
CA LYS A 176 -12.88 -6.62 25.36
C LYS A 176 -11.70 -7.43 24.86
N GLN A 177 -11.89 -8.14 23.74
CA GLN A 177 -10.86 -8.95 23.11
C GLN A 177 -10.51 -8.35 21.75
N LEU A 178 -9.27 -7.94 21.60
CA LEU A 178 -8.75 -7.36 20.37
C LEU A 178 -7.62 -8.22 19.80
N VAL A 179 -7.76 -8.61 18.55
CA VAL A 179 -6.66 -9.16 17.75
C VAL A 179 -6.30 -8.15 16.69
N VAL A 180 -5.03 -7.77 16.60
CA VAL A 180 -4.52 -6.88 15.55
C VAL A 180 -3.79 -7.73 14.53
N GLN A 181 -4.25 -7.71 13.28
CA GLN A 181 -3.60 -8.39 12.16
C GLN A 181 -2.97 -7.34 11.23
N PRO A 182 -1.64 -7.13 11.32
CA PRO A 182 -0.96 -6.32 10.32
C PRO A 182 -0.92 -7.06 8.98
N THR A 183 -1.20 -6.35 7.88
CA THR A 183 -0.98 -6.89 6.54
C THR A 183 0.40 -6.54 6.00
N HIS A 184 1.29 -6.06 6.86
CA HIS A 184 2.67 -5.78 6.53
C HIS A 184 3.40 -7.05 6.04
N LEU A 185 4.39 -6.84 5.18
CA LEU A 185 5.19 -7.93 4.65
C LEU A 185 6.12 -8.52 5.72
N MET A 186 6.67 -7.66 6.60
CA MET A 186 7.72 -8.01 7.56
C MET A 186 7.65 -7.19 8.83
N HIS A 187 8.45 -7.55 9.83
CA HIS A 187 8.71 -6.79 11.05
C HIS A 187 9.62 -5.57 10.75
N GLY A 188 9.09 -4.60 9.99
CA GLY A 188 9.77 -3.37 9.63
C GLY A 188 9.41 -2.19 10.55
N ALA A 189 9.79 -0.96 10.15
CA ALA A 189 9.53 0.26 10.90
C ALA A 189 8.04 0.48 11.17
N GLU A 190 7.20 0.27 10.18
CA GLU A 190 5.73 0.41 10.32
C GLU A 190 5.13 -0.60 11.32
N TYR A 191 5.68 -1.82 11.36
CA TYR A 191 5.28 -2.79 12.39
C TYR A 191 5.68 -2.32 13.78
N ASP A 192 6.87 -1.76 13.95
CA ASP A 192 7.33 -1.22 15.24
C ASP A 192 6.43 -0.06 15.70
N GLU A 193 6.08 0.87 14.80
CA GLU A 193 5.14 1.97 15.08
C GLU A 193 3.74 1.45 15.45
N LEU A 194 3.25 0.43 14.75
CA LEU A 194 1.99 -0.22 15.09
C LEU A 194 2.04 -0.82 16.50
N MET A 195 3.12 -1.48 16.86
CA MET A 195 3.30 -2.05 18.20
C MET A 195 3.32 -0.97 19.29
N GLU A 196 3.90 0.20 19.03
CA GLU A 196 3.86 1.34 19.95
C GLU A 196 2.42 1.82 20.17
N SER A 197 1.66 2.02 19.09
CA SER A 197 0.24 2.41 19.16
C SER A 197 -0.60 1.38 19.91
N VAL A 198 -0.48 0.10 19.59
CA VAL A 198 -1.23 -0.97 20.27
C VAL A 198 -0.89 -1.02 21.76
N ASN A 199 0.39 -0.92 22.11
CA ASN A 199 0.83 -0.93 23.51
C ASN A 199 0.26 0.26 24.30
N ALA A 200 0.09 1.42 23.69
CA ALA A 200 -0.50 2.60 24.33
C ALA A 200 -1.98 2.41 24.69
N PHE A 201 -2.68 1.52 24.03
CA PHE A 201 -4.10 1.20 24.24
C PHE A 201 -4.32 -0.11 24.98
N ALA A 202 -3.30 -0.95 25.18
CA ALA A 202 -3.44 -2.34 25.64
C ALA A 202 -4.19 -2.45 26.98
N ASP A 203 -4.03 -1.52 27.89
CA ASP A 203 -4.70 -1.49 29.19
C ASP A 203 -6.21 -1.16 29.12
N LYS A 204 -6.71 -0.77 27.95
CA LYS A 204 -8.13 -0.48 27.72
C LYS A 204 -8.95 -1.74 27.38
N PHE A 205 -8.28 -2.85 27.08
CA PHE A 205 -8.91 -4.11 26.70
C PHE A 205 -8.68 -5.19 27.77
N GLU A 206 -9.54 -6.19 27.85
CA GLU A 206 -9.32 -7.35 28.72
C GLU A 206 -8.19 -8.25 28.19
N ALA A 207 -8.07 -8.35 26.86
CA ALA A 207 -6.99 -9.08 26.21
C ALA A 207 -6.69 -8.49 24.82
N VAL A 208 -5.40 -8.39 24.48
CA VAL A 208 -4.91 -7.94 23.18
C VAL A 208 -3.85 -8.92 22.68
N ALA A 209 -3.91 -9.27 21.40
CA ALA A 209 -2.85 -10.00 20.70
C ALA A 209 -2.58 -9.35 19.36
N VAL A 210 -1.30 -9.34 18.94
CA VAL A 210 -0.86 -8.89 17.63
C VAL A 210 -0.35 -10.10 16.86
N ALA A 211 -0.89 -10.29 15.67
CA ALA A 211 -0.50 -11.38 14.79
C ALA A 211 0.80 -11.07 14.03
N GLU A 212 1.45 -12.11 13.55
CA GLU A 212 2.66 -11.99 12.72
C GLU A 212 2.35 -11.33 11.37
N PRO A 213 3.27 -10.50 10.84
CA PRO A 213 3.24 -10.08 9.44
C PRO A 213 3.48 -11.27 8.50
N LEU A 214 3.27 -11.06 7.19
CA LEU A 214 3.19 -12.14 6.19
C LEU A 214 4.39 -13.09 6.18
N LEU A 215 5.61 -12.56 6.25
CA LEU A 215 6.85 -13.35 6.15
C LEU A 215 7.35 -13.89 7.51
N GLY A 216 6.56 -13.68 8.57
CA GLY A 216 6.87 -14.17 9.91
C GLY A 216 8.15 -13.59 10.49
N GLU A 217 8.83 -14.36 11.33
CA GLU A 217 10.05 -13.94 12.02
C GLU A 217 11.16 -13.53 11.06
N VAL A 218 11.81 -12.40 11.36
CA VAL A 218 13.02 -11.93 10.67
C VAL A 218 14.24 -12.64 11.24
N GLY A 219 14.98 -13.34 10.41
CA GLY A 219 16.24 -13.97 10.81
C GLY A 219 17.41 -12.99 10.94
N ASN A 220 18.54 -13.47 11.42
CA ASN A 220 19.72 -12.65 11.65
C ASN A 220 20.52 -12.33 10.38
N ASP A 221 20.40 -13.17 9.36
CA ASP A 221 21.11 -13.02 8.09
C ASP A 221 20.30 -13.62 6.92
N ALA A 222 20.83 -13.50 5.72
CA ALA A 222 20.17 -13.95 4.50
C ALA A 222 19.94 -15.48 4.40
N THR A 223 20.58 -16.29 5.25
CA THR A 223 20.45 -17.76 5.23
C THR A 223 19.29 -18.27 6.10
N VAL A 224 18.75 -17.42 6.96
CA VAL A 224 17.64 -17.78 7.86
C VAL A 224 16.33 -17.67 7.13
N ILE A 225 15.65 -18.80 6.95
CA ILE A 225 14.34 -18.92 6.30
C ILE A 225 13.35 -19.63 7.23
N ASN A 226 12.05 -19.53 6.94
CA ASN A 226 10.98 -20.13 7.72
C ASN A 226 9.85 -20.65 6.83
N GLU A 227 8.85 -21.28 7.44
CA GLU A 227 7.70 -21.85 6.73
C GLU A 227 6.85 -20.79 6.03
N ASP A 228 6.71 -19.60 6.63
CA ASP A 228 5.94 -18.49 6.03
C ASP A 228 6.59 -18.00 4.73
N LYS A 229 7.92 -17.80 4.74
CA LYS A 229 8.67 -17.42 3.53
C LYS A 229 8.56 -18.48 2.43
N ALA A 230 8.60 -19.75 2.81
CA ALA A 230 8.45 -20.86 1.85
C ALA A 230 7.05 -20.83 1.23
N ALA A 231 6.00 -20.71 2.06
CA ALA A 231 4.62 -20.69 1.60
C ALA A 231 4.34 -19.47 0.70
N VAL A 232 4.86 -18.30 1.06
CA VAL A 232 4.74 -17.09 0.23
C VAL A 232 5.50 -17.26 -1.09
N ALA A 233 6.71 -17.78 -1.07
CA ALA A 233 7.49 -18.02 -2.29
C ALA A 233 6.75 -18.93 -3.27
N GLU A 234 6.21 -20.04 -2.81
CA GLU A 234 5.40 -20.95 -3.64
C GLU A 234 4.12 -20.27 -4.18
N ALA A 235 3.43 -19.51 -3.33
CA ALA A 235 2.20 -18.82 -3.70
C ALA A 235 2.43 -17.76 -4.78
N ILE A 236 3.45 -16.91 -4.64
CA ILE A 236 3.71 -15.82 -5.59
C ILE A 236 4.27 -16.34 -6.91
N VAL A 237 5.11 -17.37 -6.88
CA VAL A 237 5.62 -18.03 -8.09
C VAL A 237 4.48 -18.70 -8.85
N SER A 238 3.59 -19.40 -8.15
CA SER A 238 2.41 -20.01 -8.76
C SER A 238 1.49 -18.97 -9.40
N ALA A 239 1.25 -17.85 -8.70
CA ALA A 239 0.42 -16.77 -9.22
C ALA A 239 1.05 -16.10 -10.45
N ALA A 240 2.36 -15.83 -10.42
CA ALA A 240 3.07 -15.22 -11.54
C ALA A 240 3.07 -16.14 -12.77
N LEU A 241 3.31 -17.43 -12.57
CA LEU A 241 3.31 -18.43 -13.64
C LEU A 241 1.93 -18.57 -14.29
N ALA A 242 0.86 -18.51 -13.49
CA ALA A 242 -0.53 -18.65 -13.98
C ALA A 242 -0.96 -17.52 -14.94
N GLU A 243 -0.26 -16.38 -14.93
CA GLU A 243 -0.50 -15.27 -15.87
C GLU A 243 0.41 -15.34 -17.11
N THR A 244 1.10 -16.44 -17.32
CA THR A 244 1.93 -16.71 -18.51
C THR A 244 1.43 -17.93 -19.26
N ASP A 245 1.98 -18.17 -20.45
CA ASP A 245 1.70 -19.37 -21.25
C ASP A 245 2.54 -20.59 -20.84
N TYR A 246 3.46 -20.43 -19.87
CA TYR A 246 4.31 -21.54 -19.41
C TYR A 246 3.56 -22.48 -18.47
N ALA A 247 3.79 -23.77 -18.63
CA ALA A 247 3.23 -24.79 -17.74
C ALA A 247 3.99 -24.91 -16.41
N THR A 248 5.31 -24.67 -16.43
CA THR A 248 6.22 -24.78 -15.28
C THR A 248 7.26 -23.68 -15.27
N MET A 249 7.86 -23.43 -14.12
CA MET A 249 9.00 -22.51 -14.00
C MET A 249 10.22 -23.01 -14.78
N GLU A 250 10.40 -24.32 -14.93
CA GLU A 250 11.43 -24.92 -15.75
C GLU A 250 11.22 -24.63 -17.24
N ASP A 251 9.97 -24.71 -17.73
CA ASP A 251 9.63 -24.33 -19.11
C ASP A 251 9.97 -22.86 -19.37
N ALA A 252 9.59 -21.97 -18.47
CA ALA A 252 9.94 -20.55 -18.54
C ALA A 252 11.46 -20.32 -18.55
N ALA A 253 12.20 -20.98 -17.66
CA ALA A 253 13.64 -20.88 -17.59
C ALA A 253 14.33 -21.41 -18.89
N ASN A 254 13.84 -22.52 -19.45
CA ASN A 254 14.34 -23.08 -20.71
C ASN A 254 14.08 -22.16 -21.90
N ASP A 255 12.99 -21.38 -21.87
CA ASP A 255 12.68 -20.34 -22.86
C ASP A 255 13.39 -19.00 -22.59
N GLY A 256 14.25 -18.95 -21.59
CA GLY A 256 15.04 -17.77 -21.24
C GLY A 256 14.29 -16.70 -20.48
N THR A 257 13.21 -17.06 -19.76
CA THR A 257 12.37 -16.13 -19.00
C THR A 257 12.70 -16.16 -17.52
N ALA A 258 12.99 -14.98 -16.96
CA ALA A 258 13.15 -14.73 -15.53
C ALA A 258 11.92 -14.00 -14.97
N PHE A 259 11.64 -14.26 -13.70
CA PHE A 259 10.65 -13.54 -12.93
C PHE A 259 11.37 -12.67 -11.89
N VAL A 260 11.02 -11.39 -11.86
CA VAL A 260 11.59 -10.43 -10.91
C VAL A 260 10.47 -9.91 -10.02
N PHE A 261 10.56 -10.20 -8.73
CA PHE A 261 9.62 -9.72 -7.74
C PHE A 261 10.19 -8.47 -7.08
N MET A 262 9.49 -7.34 -7.25
CA MET A 262 9.88 -6.02 -6.78
C MET A 262 9.17 -5.67 -5.47
N GLY A 263 9.91 -5.66 -4.35
CA GLY A 263 9.46 -5.11 -3.08
C GLY A 263 9.70 -3.62 -2.97
N HIS A 264 9.27 -3.01 -1.87
CA HIS A 264 9.53 -1.58 -1.60
C HIS A 264 11.00 -1.35 -1.23
N GLY A 265 11.52 -2.12 -0.30
CA GLY A 265 12.82 -1.87 0.32
C GLY A 265 12.65 -1.10 1.64
N THR A 266 13.66 -1.08 2.46
CA THR A 266 13.66 -0.33 3.72
C THR A 266 15.07 -0.18 4.27
N ALA A 267 15.37 0.98 4.88
CA ALA A 267 16.59 1.18 5.65
C ALA A 267 16.58 0.46 7.02
N HIS A 268 15.43 -0.03 7.46
CA HIS A 268 15.27 -0.79 8.70
C HIS A 268 16.09 -2.10 8.66
N VAL A 269 16.51 -2.60 9.82
CA VAL A 269 17.27 -3.86 9.93
C VAL A 269 16.55 -5.07 9.34
N ALA A 270 15.22 -5.03 9.28
CA ALA A 270 14.38 -6.05 8.63
C ALA A 270 14.58 -6.16 7.11
N LYS A 271 15.35 -5.27 6.48
CA LYS A 271 15.67 -5.36 5.04
C LYS A 271 16.28 -6.70 4.64
N VAL A 272 16.94 -7.39 5.57
CA VAL A 272 17.49 -8.74 5.35
C VAL A 272 16.40 -9.74 4.89
N THR A 273 15.15 -9.47 5.16
CA THR A 273 14.00 -10.30 4.72
C THR A 273 13.95 -10.46 3.20
N TYR A 274 14.34 -9.43 2.43
CA TYR A 274 14.42 -9.53 0.97
C TYR A 274 15.51 -10.51 0.52
N SER A 275 16.69 -10.45 1.15
CA SER A 275 17.76 -11.41 0.89
C SER A 275 17.37 -12.83 1.32
N GLN A 276 16.62 -12.98 2.41
CA GLN A 276 16.06 -14.26 2.86
C GLN A 276 15.05 -14.82 1.85
N MET A 277 14.19 -13.98 1.24
CA MET A 277 13.30 -14.41 0.17
C MET A 277 14.08 -14.92 -1.05
N GLN A 278 15.15 -14.26 -1.45
CA GLN A 278 16.02 -14.78 -2.52
C GLN A 278 16.63 -16.14 -2.15
N THR A 279 17.09 -16.31 -0.92
CA THR A 279 17.59 -17.59 -0.42
C THR A 279 16.50 -18.67 -0.44
N GLN A 280 15.27 -18.31 -0.05
CA GLN A 280 14.13 -19.22 -0.07
C GLN A 280 13.79 -19.66 -1.51
N MET A 281 13.77 -18.71 -2.49
CA MET A 281 13.55 -19.02 -3.89
C MET A 281 14.59 -20.02 -4.41
N ASN A 282 15.87 -19.80 -4.13
CA ASN A 282 16.95 -20.67 -4.52
C ASN A 282 16.83 -22.06 -3.86
N THR A 283 16.42 -22.12 -2.59
CA THR A 283 16.23 -23.38 -1.84
C THR A 283 15.10 -24.23 -2.43
N LEU A 284 14.03 -23.58 -2.93
CA LEU A 284 12.92 -24.23 -3.61
C LEU A 284 13.23 -24.60 -5.07
N GLY A 285 14.40 -24.22 -5.59
CA GLY A 285 14.83 -24.52 -6.95
C GLY A 285 14.32 -23.54 -8.02
N TYR A 286 13.77 -22.39 -7.61
CA TYR A 286 13.34 -21.33 -8.54
C TYR A 286 14.54 -20.47 -8.99
N ASN A 287 15.43 -21.05 -9.80
CA ASN A 287 16.69 -20.42 -10.20
C ASN A 287 16.50 -19.24 -11.19
N ASN A 288 15.32 -19.09 -11.79
CA ASN A 288 14.96 -17.99 -12.65
C ASN A 288 14.08 -16.93 -11.94
N VAL A 289 14.12 -16.89 -10.61
CA VAL A 289 13.44 -15.89 -9.78
C VAL A 289 14.47 -14.99 -9.11
N PHE A 290 14.25 -13.69 -9.19
CA PHE A 290 15.09 -12.64 -8.62
C PHE A 290 14.27 -11.70 -7.74
N ILE A 291 14.81 -11.29 -6.62
CA ILE A 291 14.18 -10.33 -5.70
C ILE A 291 14.86 -8.97 -5.86
N GLY A 292 14.06 -7.94 -6.04
CA GLY A 292 14.53 -6.57 -6.07
C GLY A 292 13.67 -5.66 -5.19
N THR A 293 14.10 -4.41 -5.03
CA THR A 293 13.35 -3.38 -4.27
C THR A 293 13.46 -2.00 -4.92
N VAL A 294 12.38 -1.22 -4.81
CA VAL A 294 12.34 0.17 -5.30
C VAL A 294 13.45 1.02 -4.69
N GLU A 295 13.60 0.92 -3.36
CA GLU A 295 14.57 1.71 -2.59
C GLU A 295 16.03 1.23 -2.75
N GLY A 296 16.26 0.07 -3.38
CA GLY A 296 17.60 -0.52 -3.47
C GLY A 296 18.19 -0.88 -2.10
N GLU A 297 17.33 -1.25 -1.16
CA GLU A 297 17.70 -1.64 0.21
C GLU A 297 17.12 -3.03 0.56
N PRO A 298 17.98 -4.06 0.69
CA PRO A 298 19.47 -4.03 0.66
C PRO A 298 20.03 -3.78 -0.75
N GLU A 299 21.31 -3.32 -0.84
CA GLU A 299 21.96 -2.85 -2.07
C GLU A 299 21.87 -3.83 -3.26
N GLU A 300 21.99 -5.14 -3.00
CA GLU A 300 21.88 -6.17 -4.03
C GLU A 300 20.52 -6.23 -4.72
N THR A 301 19.48 -5.61 -4.13
CA THR A 301 18.13 -5.55 -4.66
C THR A 301 17.84 -4.30 -5.50
N ALA A 302 18.80 -3.39 -5.66
CA ALA A 302 18.67 -2.24 -6.53
C ALA A 302 18.45 -2.67 -7.99
N CYS A 303 17.67 -1.91 -8.74
CA CYS A 303 17.28 -2.27 -10.11
C CYS A 303 18.47 -2.64 -11.01
N GLU A 304 19.52 -1.84 -10.98
CA GLU A 304 20.73 -2.05 -11.78
C GLU A 304 21.42 -3.36 -11.42
N ASN A 305 21.48 -3.68 -10.13
CA ASN A 305 22.09 -4.93 -9.66
C ASN A 305 21.26 -6.16 -10.04
N VAL A 306 19.92 -6.02 -10.03
CA VAL A 306 19.00 -7.06 -10.50
C VAL A 306 19.13 -7.26 -12.00
N ILE A 307 19.19 -6.19 -12.79
CA ILE A 307 19.44 -6.24 -14.25
C ILE A 307 20.73 -7.02 -14.53
N GLU A 308 21.82 -6.69 -13.82
CA GLU A 308 23.10 -7.38 -13.97
C GLU A 308 22.99 -8.87 -13.61
N ALA A 309 22.32 -9.21 -12.52
CA ALA A 309 22.14 -10.59 -12.05
C ALA A 309 21.33 -11.42 -13.04
N VAL A 310 20.21 -10.90 -13.55
CA VAL A 310 19.34 -11.57 -14.54
C VAL A 310 20.09 -11.77 -15.85
N SER A 311 20.81 -10.74 -16.30
CA SER A 311 21.66 -10.80 -17.51
C SER A 311 22.80 -11.83 -17.39
N ALA A 312 23.51 -11.83 -16.27
CA ALA A 312 24.59 -12.77 -15.99
C ALA A 312 24.11 -14.23 -15.93
N ALA A 313 22.87 -14.45 -15.50
CA ALA A 313 22.23 -15.76 -15.50
C ALA A 313 21.77 -16.21 -16.92
N GLY A 314 21.83 -15.32 -17.90
CA GLY A 314 21.58 -15.63 -19.31
C GLY A 314 20.13 -15.51 -19.78
N TYR A 315 19.23 -14.98 -18.93
CA TYR A 315 17.85 -14.75 -19.29
C TYR A 315 17.69 -13.55 -20.23
N LYS A 316 16.71 -13.61 -21.12
CA LYS A 316 16.42 -12.61 -22.15
C LYS A 316 15.03 -12.02 -22.07
N ASN A 317 14.11 -12.72 -21.42
CA ASN A 317 12.73 -12.27 -21.21
C ASN A 317 12.52 -12.08 -19.70
N VAL A 318 11.80 -11.04 -19.31
CA VAL A 318 11.58 -10.70 -17.92
C VAL A 318 10.10 -10.48 -17.66
N VAL A 319 9.61 -11.04 -16.57
CA VAL A 319 8.29 -10.76 -16.00
C VAL A 319 8.53 -10.02 -14.67
N LEU A 320 8.09 -8.77 -14.60
CA LEU A 320 8.10 -7.96 -13.38
C LEU A 320 6.78 -8.12 -12.64
N ARG A 321 6.83 -8.36 -11.33
CA ARG A 321 5.64 -8.45 -10.47
C ARG A 321 5.95 -7.87 -9.08
N PRO A 322 5.00 -7.20 -8.40
CA PRO A 322 5.24 -6.70 -7.06
C PRO A 322 5.49 -7.82 -6.04
N LEU A 323 6.45 -7.62 -5.13
CA LEU A 323 6.57 -8.28 -3.84
C LEU A 323 6.03 -7.33 -2.76
N MET A 324 4.80 -6.90 -2.96
CA MET A 324 4.07 -5.98 -2.09
C MET A 324 2.66 -6.52 -1.89
N VAL A 325 2.13 -6.37 -0.69
CA VAL A 325 0.77 -6.86 -0.38
C VAL A 325 -0.27 -6.16 -1.23
N VAL A 326 -0.03 -4.89 -1.53
CA VAL A 326 -0.91 -4.05 -2.34
C VAL A 326 -0.19 -3.58 -3.59
N ALA A 327 -0.81 -3.72 -4.76
CA ALA A 327 -0.34 -3.14 -6.02
C ALA A 327 -0.85 -1.70 -6.16
N GLY A 328 -0.22 -0.77 -5.46
CA GLY A 328 -0.52 0.66 -5.48
C GLY A 328 0.39 1.45 -6.42
N ASP A 329 0.79 2.63 -6.00
CA ASP A 329 1.60 3.59 -6.77
C ASP A 329 2.91 2.97 -7.27
N HIS A 330 3.68 2.35 -6.39
CA HIS A 330 4.96 1.73 -6.77
C HIS A 330 4.83 0.65 -7.86
N ALA A 331 3.75 -0.14 -7.84
CA ALA A 331 3.54 -1.15 -8.87
C ALA A 331 3.13 -0.52 -10.22
N ASN A 332 2.32 0.53 -10.20
CA ASN A 332 1.83 1.19 -11.39
C ASN A 332 2.87 2.13 -12.01
N ASN A 333 3.64 2.85 -11.19
CA ASN A 333 4.57 3.89 -11.64
C ASN A 333 6.03 3.41 -11.58
N ASP A 334 6.58 3.08 -10.42
CA ASP A 334 8.00 2.69 -10.31
C ASP A 334 8.32 1.37 -11.02
N MET A 335 7.38 0.40 -11.02
CA MET A 335 7.60 -0.86 -11.73
C MET A 335 7.20 -0.77 -13.20
N ALA A 336 5.94 -0.42 -13.48
CA ALA A 336 5.31 -0.59 -14.79
C ALA A 336 5.10 0.73 -15.54
N GLY A 337 5.47 1.88 -14.98
CA GLY A 337 5.34 3.18 -15.61
C GLY A 337 6.19 3.36 -16.87
N ASP A 338 6.01 4.48 -17.55
CA ASP A 338 6.71 4.81 -18.79
C ASP A 338 7.86 5.82 -18.58
N GLU A 339 8.08 6.27 -17.34
CA GLU A 339 9.17 7.19 -17.00
C GLU A 339 10.54 6.49 -17.11
N GLU A 340 11.60 7.28 -17.26
CA GLU A 340 12.96 6.78 -17.50
C GLU A 340 13.49 5.93 -16.32
N ASP A 341 13.03 6.20 -15.12
CA ASP A 341 13.42 5.52 -13.87
C ASP A 341 12.48 4.37 -13.47
N SER A 342 11.43 4.09 -14.24
CA SER A 342 10.63 2.88 -14.01
C SER A 342 11.43 1.62 -14.32
N TRP A 343 11.20 0.56 -13.53
CA TRP A 343 11.88 -0.73 -13.74
C TRP A 343 11.69 -1.27 -15.14
N LYS A 344 10.47 -1.19 -15.67
CA LYS A 344 10.18 -1.61 -17.07
C LYS A 344 11.10 -0.89 -18.06
N THR A 345 11.20 0.42 -17.96
CA THR A 345 12.03 1.23 -18.86
C THR A 345 13.52 0.94 -18.66
N MET A 346 14.00 0.88 -17.40
CA MET A 346 15.39 0.56 -17.09
C MET A 346 15.82 -0.81 -17.63
N PHE A 347 14.98 -1.84 -17.49
CA PHE A 347 15.23 -3.16 -18.07
C PHE A 347 15.29 -3.12 -19.59
N LEU A 348 14.35 -2.44 -20.27
CA LEU A 348 14.34 -2.29 -21.72
C LEU A 348 15.56 -1.50 -22.22
N ASP A 349 15.88 -0.37 -21.59
CA ASP A 349 16.96 0.52 -21.99
C ASP A 349 18.37 -0.08 -21.73
N SER A 350 18.45 -1.10 -20.87
CA SER A 350 19.69 -1.87 -20.70
C SER A 350 20.17 -2.49 -22.01
N GLY A 351 19.28 -2.72 -22.98
CA GLY A 351 19.57 -3.34 -24.26
C GLY A 351 19.91 -4.81 -24.21
N VAL A 352 19.70 -5.45 -23.04
CA VAL A 352 20.05 -6.85 -22.77
C VAL A 352 18.83 -7.77 -22.99
N PHE A 353 17.63 -7.29 -22.72
CA PHE A 353 16.41 -8.09 -22.72
C PHE A 353 15.59 -7.89 -23.99
N ASP A 354 15.03 -8.98 -24.46
CA ASP A 354 14.18 -9.01 -25.67
C ASP A 354 12.72 -8.62 -25.35
N SER A 355 12.25 -8.94 -24.13
CA SER A 355 10.92 -8.54 -23.64
C SER A 355 10.92 -8.25 -22.13
N VAL A 356 10.04 -7.34 -21.74
CA VAL A 356 9.74 -7.03 -20.34
C VAL A 356 8.22 -6.90 -20.19
N ASP A 357 7.63 -7.84 -19.48
CA ASP A 357 6.19 -7.88 -19.21
C ASP A 357 5.95 -7.51 -17.73
N CYS A 358 4.88 -6.80 -17.45
CA CYS A 358 4.50 -6.39 -16.10
C CYS A 358 3.18 -7.02 -15.69
N GLN A 359 3.17 -7.66 -14.52
CA GLN A 359 1.97 -8.17 -13.84
C GLN A 359 1.66 -7.27 -12.65
N ILE A 360 0.65 -6.40 -12.78
CA ILE A 360 0.29 -5.44 -11.73
C ILE A 360 -0.77 -6.09 -10.82
N ALA A 361 -0.31 -6.86 -9.86
CA ALA A 361 -1.17 -7.52 -8.88
C ALA A 361 -0.48 -7.64 -7.52
N GLY A 362 -1.19 -7.26 -6.45
CA GLY A 362 -0.69 -7.36 -5.08
C GLY A 362 -0.75 -8.79 -4.55
N LEU A 363 0.06 -9.08 -3.53
CA LEU A 363 0.05 -10.38 -2.87
C LEU A 363 -1.29 -10.65 -2.16
N GLY A 364 -1.98 -9.59 -1.73
CA GLY A 364 -3.25 -9.67 -1.01
C GLY A 364 -4.40 -10.27 -1.82
N SER A 365 -4.31 -10.29 -3.15
CA SER A 365 -5.29 -10.93 -4.04
C SER A 365 -5.03 -12.43 -4.24
N ILE A 366 -3.92 -12.95 -3.73
CA ILE A 366 -3.55 -14.37 -3.85
C ILE A 366 -4.22 -15.17 -2.72
N LYS A 367 -5.09 -16.10 -3.06
CA LYS A 367 -5.85 -16.88 -2.06
C LYS A 367 -4.98 -17.59 -1.02
N ALA A 368 -3.83 -18.11 -1.43
CA ALA A 368 -2.88 -18.74 -0.53
C ALA A 368 -2.29 -17.74 0.48
N VAL A 369 -2.06 -16.49 0.07
CA VAL A 369 -1.58 -15.40 0.93
C VAL A 369 -2.68 -14.97 1.92
N GLU A 370 -3.92 -14.81 1.46
CA GLU A 370 -5.06 -14.53 2.35
C GLU A 370 -5.17 -15.61 3.44
N ASN A 371 -5.01 -16.88 3.08
CA ASN A 371 -5.05 -18.00 4.03
C ASN A 371 -3.91 -17.98 5.04
N LEU A 372 -2.73 -17.44 4.68
CA LEU A 372 -1.63 -17.25 5.64
C LEU A 372 -1.99 -16.19 6.68
N TYR A 373 -2.59 -15.06 6.28
CA TYR A 373 -3.08 -14.07 7.24
C TYR A 373 -4.17 -14.64 8.15
N VAL A 374 -5.07 -15.48 7.64
CA VAL A 374 -6.05 -16.19 8.47
C VAL A 374 -5.36 -17.08 9.50
N ALA A 375 -4.31 -17.81 9.11
CA ALA A 375 -3.54 -18.66 10.02
C ALA A 375 -2.81 -17.85 11.09
N HIS A 376 -2.19 -16.72 10.73
CA HIS A 376 -1.52 -15.82 11.67
C HIS A 376 -2.54 -15.20 12.66
N THR A 377 -3.71 -14.78 12.16
CA THR A 377 -4.80 -14.30 13.01
C THR A 377 -5.25 -15.36 14.03
N GLN A 378 -5.43 -16.62 13.59
CA GLN A 378 -5.79 -17.73 14.48
C GLN A 378 -4.72 -17.96 15.54
N ALA A 379 -3.45 -17.96 15.15
CA ALA A 379 -2.34 -18.13 16.08
C ALA A 379 -2.31 -17.03 17.17
N ALA A 380 -2.58 -15.78 16.78
CA ALA A 380 -2.72 -14.68 17.74
C ALA A 380 -3.93 -14.85 18.65
N MET A 381 -5.10 -15.26 18.15
CA MET A 381 -6.28 -15.57 18.96
C MET A 381 -6.01 -16.63 20.00
N ASP A 382 -5.25 -17.66 19.66
CA ASP A 382 -4.92 -18.75 20.58
C ASP A 382 -4.08 -18.28 21.78
N THR A 383 -3.44 -17.12 21.68
CA THR A 383 -2.70 -16.50 22.79
C THR A 383 -3.61 -15.75 23.78
N LEU A 384 -4.79 -15.29 23.35
CA LEU A 384 -5.73 -14.58 24.22
C LEU A 384 -6.32 -15.46 25.33
N SER A 385 -6.33 -16.76 25.11
CA SER A 385 -6.96 -17.74 26.02
C SER A 385 -6.00 -18.28 27.08
N LYS A 386 -4.76 -17.79 27.14
CA LYS A 386 -3.72 -18.18 28.09
C LYS A 386 -3.51 -17.14 29.17
#